data_eec0d64314a7c894f74ae91ccbf3ccd3
#
_entry.id   eec0d64314a7c894f74ae91ccbf3ccd3
#
_cell.length_a   1.000
_cell.length_b   1.000
_cell.length_c   1.000
_cell.angle_alpha   90.00
_cell.angle_beta   90.00
_cell.angle_gamma   90.00
#
_symmetry.space_group_name_H-M   'P 1'
#
loop_
_entity.id
_entity.type
_entity.pdbx_description
1 polymer ?
#
loop_
_entity_poly.entity_id
_entity_poly.type
_entity_poly.pdbx_seq_one_letter_code
_entity_poly.pdbx_strand_id
1 'polypeptide(L)'
;MNGFVKMGRCLFFVLLLISSTVSKGQIYKYIGLEDGLNNQKIYHIQKDQRGYMWFLTQEGIDRYDGKHIKHYNFSDDSMKLDSRIALNWLYMDSENVLWVIGQKGRIFRYDLQHDKFELVYVHPELIRNKSQAFLNYGYLDKSDRIWLCCKDSIIWYNIRTGTTTHMPAPAIGEITTIEQADGNHFFIGTGSGLFRAGIGDGRLKLLSDETVESISTPVHELYYHAVSKQLFIGSYKEGVLIYDMEGTGKIIPCQSPNNVEINQIVALNAHELLVATGGKGVYKLDVNTCMSEPYITANYSSYNGMNGNNINDIYVDEEERIWLANYPTGITVRNNRYGSYDLIRHSLGNSRSLVNDQVHDVLEDSDGDLWFATSNGISIYQTDTKEWRSFFSSFDPVPDDENHIFLALCEVSPGVIWAGGFTSGIYKIEKKKGFKISYLSPAAIAGVRPDQYIFDIKKDSGGDIWSGGYYHLKRINLETKSVRLYPGVNSITTIQEKDSRQMWIGTRMGLYLLDKQSGVYRYIDLPVESLYICALYQREDGILYIGTRGAGLLVYDINKKNFIYQYRSDNCALISDNIYTILPRQDGSLLMGTENGITIYSPEEHFFRN
;
A
#
# COMPACT_ATOMS: atom_id res chain seq x y z
N MET A 1 27.34 30.22 -68.66
CA MET A 1 28.38 30.00 -67.59
C MET A 1 27.70 29.89 -66.24
N ASN A 2 27.91 28.78 -65.63
CA ASN A 2 27.20 28.17 -64.55
C ASN A 2 27.23 28.98 -63.24
N GLY A 3 26.07 29.09 -62.57
CA GLY A 3 25.97 29.52 -61.23
C GLY A 3 24.90 28.69 -60.50
N PHE A 4 25.32 27.68 -59.73
CA PHE A 4 24.49 26.80 -58.94
C PHE A 4 23.90 27.55 -57.72
N VAL A 5 22.57 27.67 -57.65
CA VAL A 5 21.84 28.08 -56.45
C VAL A 5 21.65 26.84 -55.56
N LYS A 6 22.32 26.78 -54.43
CA LYS A 6 22.06 25.83 -53.37
C LYS A 6 20.84 26.27 -52.55
N MET A 7 19.77 25.56 -52.75
CA MET A 7 18.57 25.64 -51.89
C MET A 7 18.84 24.96 -50.54
N GLY A 8 19.02 25.76 -49.49
CA GLY A 8 19.10 25.27 -48.11
C GLY A 8 17.76 24.78 -47.65
N ARG A 9 17.63 23.48 -47.42
CA ARG A 9 16.51 22.89 -46.69
C ARG A 9 16.69 23.17 -45.21
N CYS A 10 15.88 24.09 -44.66
CA CYS A 10 15.65 24.17 -43.23
C CYS A 10 14.93 22.91 -42.74
N LEU A 11 15.66 22.01 -42.09
CA LEU A 11 15.08 20.95 -41.32
C LEU A 11 14.55 21.58 -39.99
N PHE A 12 13.25 21.73 -39.90
CA PHE A 12 12.58 21.95 -38.61
C PHE A 12 12.67 20.65 -37.80
N PHE A 13 13.59 20.60 -36.85
CA PHE A 13 13.55 19.60 -35.78
C PHE A 13 12.41 19.98 -34.83
N VAL A 14 11.26 19.37 -35.05
CA VAL A 14 10.23 19.30 -34.02
C VAL A 14 10.75 18.33 -32.95
N LEU A 15 11.32 18.86 -31.88
CA LEU A 15 11.55 18.14 -30.63
C LEU A 15 10.16 17.80 -30.05
N LEU A 16 9.64 16.64 -30.42
CA LEU A 16 8.61 15.97 -29.65
C LEU A 16 9.26 15.58 -28.31
N LEU A 17 9.11 16.44 -27.32
CA LEU A 17 9.23 16.06 -25.93
C LEU A 17 8.11 15.04 -25.66
N ILE A 18 8.41 13.79 -25.93
CA ILE A 18 7.69 12.68 -25.34
C ILE A 18 8.07 12.75 -23.86
N SER A 19 7.27 13.47 -23.08
CA SER A 19 7.24 13.26 -21.65
C SER A 19 6.83 11.80 -21.48
N SER A 20 7.82 10.93 -21.29
CA SER A 20 7.57 9.62 -20.71
C SER A 20 6.94 9.91 -19.35
N THR A 21 5.62 9.85 -19.27
CA THR A 21 4.94 9.71 -18.01
C THR A 21 5.41 8.38 -17.44
N VAL A 22 6.48 8.43 -16.66
CA VAL A 22 6.82 7.32 -15.77
C VAL A 22 5.57 7.14 -14.92
N SER A 23 4.82 6.08 -15.19
CA SER A 23 3.70 5.67 -14.37
C SER A 23 4.30 5.39 -13.00
N LYS A 24 4.13 6.34 -12.08
CA LYS A 24 4.55 6.15 -10.69
C LYS A 24 3.71 5.02 -10.15
N GLY A 25 4.33 3.89 -9.87
CA GLY A 25 3.69 2.75 -9.23
C GLY A 25 3.10 3.22 -7.89
N GLN A 26 1.78 3.19 -7.79
CA GLN A 26 1.07 3.62 -6.60
C GLN A 26 0.93 2.40 -5.71
N ILE A 27 1.44 2.48 -4.48
CA ILE A 27 1.28 1.39 -3.53
C ILE A 27 -0.12 1.48 -2.93
N TYR A 28 -0.95 0.51 -3.26
CA TYR A 28 -2.24 0.30 -2.63
C TYR A 28 -2.12 -0.76 -1.53
N LYS A 29 -2.68 -0.47 -0.36
CA LYS A 29 -2.92 -1.43 0.71
C LYS A 29 -4.42 -1.64 0.84
N TYR A 30 -4.82 -2.88 0.99
CA TYR A 30 -6.22 -3.24 1.26
C TYR A 30 -6.36 -3.63 2.72
N ILE A 31 -7.49 -3.27 3.32
CA ILE A 31 -7.86 -3.69 4.66
C ILE A 31 -9.26 -4.28 4.57
N GLY A 32 -9.36 -5.57 4.87
CA GLY A 32 -10.57 -6.38 4.75
C GLY A 32 -10.84 -7.24 5.98
N LEU A 33 -11.72 -8.23 5.83
CA LEU A 33 -12.00 -9.19 6.90
C LEU A 33 -10.77 -9.99 7.32
N GLU A 34 -9.86 -10.26 6.38
CA GLU A 34 -8.61 -11.00 6.63
C GLU A 34 -7.65 -10.20 7.53
N ASP A 35 -7.73 -8.86 7.48
CA ASP A 35 -6.96 -7.96 8.33
C ASP A 35 -7.64 -7.70 9.69
N GLY A 36 -8.84 -8.23 9.89
CA GLY A 36 -9.58 -8.16 11.12
C GLY A 36 -10.71 -7.12 11.14
N LEU A 37 -11.17 -6.55 10.01
CA LEU A 37 -12.41 -5.74 9.99
C LEU A 37 -13.60 -6.59 10.45
N ASN A 38 -14.53 -6.00 11.22
CA ASN A 38 -15.76 -6.67 11.60
C ASN A 38 -16.79 -6.72 10.46
N ASN A 39 -16.73 -5.75 9.54
CA ASN A 39 -17.57 -5.70 8.34
C ASN A 39 -16.88 -4.92 7.21
N GLN A 40 -17.07 -5.34 5.96
CA GLN A 40 -16.48 -4.67 4.79
C GLN A 40 -17.29 -3.47 4.28
N LYS A 41 -18.51 -3.26 4.78
CA LYS A 41 -19.30 -2.09 4.43
C LYS A 41 -18.93 -0.94 5.34
N ILE A 42 -18.07 -0.08 4.83
CA ILE A 42 -17.56 1.10 5.53
C ILE A 42 -18.36 2.32 5.09
N TYR A 43 -18.80 3.12 6.04
CA TYR A 43 -19.57 4.33 5.80
C TYR A 43 -18.74 5.60 6.00
N HIS A 44 -17.89 5.65 7.05
CA HIS A 44 -17.04 6.80 7.35
C HIS A 44 -15.66 6.37 7.84
N ILE A 45 -14.67 7.21 7.55
CA ILE A 45 -13.29 7.07 7.97
C ILE A 45 -12.87 8.36 8.69
N GLN A 46 -12.29 8.24 9.88
CA GLN A 46 -11.72 9.36 10.65
C GLN A 46 -10.38 8.98 11.24
N LYS A 47 -9.50 9.96 11.46
CA LYS A 47 -8.23 9.78 12.16
C LYS A 47 -8.22 10.61 13.44
N ASP A 48 -7.78 10.04 14.55
CA ASP A 48 -7.60 10.78 15.79
C ASP A 48 -6.17 11.34 15.93
N GLN A 49 -5.95 12.25 16.87
CA GLN A 49 -4.63 12.87 17.11
C GLN A 49 -3.54 11.90 17.53
N ARG A 50 -3.90 10.70 18.00
CA ARG A 50 -2.95 9.64 18.35
C ARG A 50 -2.51 8.82 17.14
N GLY A 51 -3.09 9.11 15.95
CA GLY A 51 -2.82 8.43 14.71
C GLY A 51 -3.65 7.18 14.45
N TYR A 52 -4.62 6.85 15.31
CA TYR A 52 -5.55 5.75 15.06
C TYR A 52 -6.53 6.11 13.95
N MET A 53 -6.76 5.17 13.06
CA MET A 53 -7.83 5.25 12.07
C MET A 53 -9.10 4.61 12.62
N TRP A 54 -10.22 5.29 12.48
CA TRP A 54 -11.53 4.86 12.93
C TRP A 54 -12.45 4.64 11.75
N PHE A 55 -13.08 3.49 11.70
CA PHE A 55 -13.94 3.07 10.61
C PHE A 55 -15.35 2.82 11.13
N LEU A 56 -16.31 3.59 10.63
CA LEU A 56 -17.72 3.30 10.86
C LEU A 56 -18.17 2.22 9.89
N THR A 57 -18.57 1.09 10.41
CA THR A 57 -19.00 -0.08 9.64
C THR A 57 -20.50 -0.37 9.84
N GLN A 58 -21.05 -1.26 9.04
CA GLN A 58 -22.43 -1.71 9.24
C GLN A 58 -22.67 -2.36 10.61
N GLU A 59 -21.65 -2.91 11.26
CA GLU A 59 -21.77 -3.68 12.50
C GLU A 59 -21.18 -2.99 13.74
N GLY A 60 -20.73 -1.75 13.62
CA GLY A 60 -20.11 -1.00 14.71
C GLY A 60 -18.97 -0.14 14.27
N ILE A 61 -18.01 0.04 15.15
CA ILE A 61 -16.82 0.85 14.88
C ILE A 61 -15.58 0.01 15.05
N ASP A 62 -14.67 0.12 14.10
CA ASP A 62 -13.35 -0.48 14.14
C ASP A 62 -12.29 0.60 14.31
N ARG A 63 -11.32 0.37 15.21
CA ARG A 63 -10.15 1.21 15.40
C ARG A 63 -8.90 0.47 14.93
N TYR A 64 -8.16 1.06 14.02
CA TYR A 64 -6.94 0.51 13.43
C TYR A 64 -5.71 1.29 13.92
N ASP A 65 -4.71 0.59 14.44
CA ASP A 65 -3.46 1.16 14.97
C ASP A 65 -2.28 1.12 13.97
N GLY A 66 -2.54 0.72 12.73
CA GLY A 66 -1.53 0.46 11.71
C GLY A 66 -1.24 -1.03 11.49
N LYS A 67 -1.57 -1.89 12.48
CA LYS A 67 -1.34 -3.33 12.46
C LYS A 67 -2.54 -4.15 12.91
N HIS A 68 -3.22 -3.76 13.97
CA HIS A 68 -4.33 -4.49 14.59
C HIS A 68 -5.61 -3.68 14.54
N ILE A 69 -6.74 -4.37 14.51
CA ILE A 69 -8.06 -3.77 14.54
C ILE A 69 -8.76 -4.15 15.84
N LYS A 70 -9.25 -3.14 16.57
CA LYS A 70 -10.08 -3.30 17.74
C LYS A 70 -11.53 -2.94 17.41
N HIS A 71 -12.47 -3.81 17.80
CA HIS A 71 -13.90 -3.63 17.55
C HIS A 71 -14.64 -3.00 18.74
N TYR A 72 -15.58 -2.11 18.43
CA TYR A 72 -16.51 -1.54 19.38
C TYR A 72 -17.94 -1.82 18.92
N ASN A 73 -18.63 -2.66 19.68
CA ASN A 73 -20.01 -3.05 19.41
C ASN A 73 -20.97 -2.22 20.25
N PHE A 74 -22.08 -1.84 19.67
CA PHE A 74 -23.13 -1.06 20.30
C PHE A 74 -24.33 -1.95 20.51
N SER A 75 -24.49 -2.48 21.73
CA SER A 75 -25.65 -3.21 22.18
C SER A 75 -26.34 -2.43 23.28
N ASP A 76 -27.65 -2.42 23.29
CA ASP A 76 -28.45 -1.80 24.35
C ASP A 76 -28.92 -2.90 25.30
N ASP A 77 -28.07 -3.24 26.26
CA ASP A 77 -28.38 -4.24 27.29
C ASP A 77 -29.55 -3.82 28.20
N SER A 78 -29.93 -2.51 28.20
CA SER A 78 -31.02 -1.98 29.03
C SER A 78 -32.40 -2.25 28.45
N MET A 79 -32.53 -2.58 27.17
CA MET A 79 -33.81 -2.69 26.47
C MET A 79 -34.13 -4.08 25.96
N LYS A 80 -33.63 -5.19 26.44
CA LYS A 80 -34.05 -6.56 26.02
C LYS A 80 -34.54 -6.68 24.53
N LEU A 81 -34.13 -5.80 23.65
CA LEU A 81 -34.42 -5.80 22.23
C LEU A 81 -33.15 -6.22 21.51
N ASP A 82 -33.24 -7.33 20.86
CA ASP A 82 -32.29 -7.98 19.97
C ASP A 82 -32.06 -7.12 18.68
N SER A 83 -31.64 -5.88 18.85
CA SER A 83 -31.41 -4.98 17.72
C SER A 83 -30.06 -4.29 17.88
N ARG A 84 -29.11 -4.72 17.06
CA ARG A 84 -27.90 -3.96 16.78
C ARG A 84 -28.28 -2.52 16.47
N ILE A 85 -27.63 -1.57 17.11
CA ILE A 85 -27.87 -0.14 16.87
C ILE A 85 -27.18 0.19 15.55
N ALA A 86 -27.95 0.54 14.52
CA ALA A 86 -27.36 1.04 13.29
C ALA A 86 -26.78 2.44 13.54
N LEU A 87 -25.50 2.60 13.20
CA LEU A 87 -24.75 3.84 13.30
C LEU A 87 -24.62 4.43 11.90
N ASN A 88 -24.76 5.75 11.77
CA ASN A 88 -24.81 6.38 10.47
C ASN A 88 -23.73 7.43 10.24
N TRP A 89 -23.30 8.14 11.29
CA TRP A 89 -22.34 9.23 11.14
C TRP A 89 -21.28 9.18 12.23
N LEU A 90 -20.05 9.54 11.85
CA LEU A 90 -18.87 9.56 12.70
C LEU A 90 -18.19 10.92 12.52
N TYR A 91 -17.99 11.64 13.62
CA TYR A 91 -17.41 12.98 13.61
C TYR A 91 -16.34 13.13 14.69
N MET A 92 -15.38 14.00 14.42
CA MET A 92 -14.40 14.48 15.38
C MET A 92 -14.73 15.92 15.74
N ASP A 93 -14.81 16.24 17.05
CA ASP A 93 -15.03 17.61 17.48
C ASP A 93 -13.74 18.45 17.51
N SER A 94 -13.86 19.72 17.86
CA SER A 94 -12.73 20.64 17.93
C SER A 94 -11.69 20.30 19.02
N GLU A 95 -12.02 19.42 19.96
CA GLU A 95 -11.10 18.90 20.99
C GLU A 95 -10.60 17.49 20.67
N ASN A 96 -10.87 17.00 19.45
CA ASN A 96 -10.52 15.65 18.99
C ASN A 96 -11.17 14.51 19.78
N VAL A 97 -12.39 14.73 20.25
CA VAL A 97 -13.23 13.68 20.77
C VAL A 97 -14.10 13.11 19.67
N LEU A 98 -14.17 11.80 19.60
CA LEU A 98 -14.97 11.09 18.59
C LEU A 98 -16.42 10.99 19.01
N TRP A 99 -17.31 11.38 18.11
CA TRP A 99 -18.76 11.36 18.28
C TRP A 99 -19.42 10.48 17.22
N VAL A 100 -20.41 9.72 17.65
CA VAL A 100 -21.16 8.80 16.79
C VAL A 100 -22.63 9.09 16.89
N ILE A 101 -23.28 9.21 15.73
CA ILE A 101 -24.71 9.41 15.64
C ILE A 101 -25.34 8.13 15.06
N GLY A 102 -26.19 7.50 15.86
CA GLY A 102 -26.95 6.32 15.46
C GLY A 102 -28.34 6.65 14.97
N GLN A 103 -28.93 5.71 14.24
CA GLN A 103 -30.35 5.73 13.95
C GLN A 103 -31.17 5.96 15.22
N LYS A 104 -32.33 6.56 15.13
CA LYS A 104 -33.16 6.93 16.27
C LYS A 104 -32.55 8.00 17.18
N GLY A 105 -31.64 8.85 16.65
CA GLY A 105 -31.10 10.00 17.37
C GLY A 105 -30.34 9.67 18.64
N ARG A 106 -29.62 8.55 18.64
CA ARG A 106 -28.67 8.24 19.70
C ARG A 106 -27.35 8.93 19.42
N ILE A 107 -26.77 9.55 20.44
CA ILE A 107 -25.46 10.19 20.36
C ILE A 107 -24.53 9.47 21.35
N PHE A 108 -23.42 8.98 20.84
CA PHE A 108 -22.37 8.37 21.63
C PHE A 108 -21.12 9.23 21.57
N ARG A 109 -20.41 9.30 22.71
CA ARG A 109 -19.10 9.94 22.82
C ARG A 109 -18.06 8.87 23.14
N TYR A 110 -16.89 8.96 22.53
CA TYR A 110 -15.77 8.12 22.90
C TYR A 110 -15.13 8.61 24.20
N ASP A 111 -15.06 7.72 25.20
CA ASP A 111 -14.33 7.94 26.45
C ASP A 111 -12.93 7.34 26.31
N LEU A 112 -11.95 8.23 26.19
CA LEU A 112 -10.54 7.88 26.05
C LEU A 112 -9.98 7.16 27.27
N GLN A 113 -10.44 7.53 28.48
CA GLN A 113 -9.91 6.99 29.73
C GLN A 113 -10.30 5.51 29.92
N HIS A 114 -11.51 5.16 29.53
CA HIS A 114 -12.03 3.80 29.68
C HIS A 114 -12.04 3.00 28.38
N ASP A 115 -11.56 3.61 27.28
CA ASP A 115 -11.48 3.00 25.94
C ASP A 115 -12.82 2.39 25.48
N LYS A 116 -13.91 3.16 25.59
CA LYS A 116 -15.27 2.75 25.25
C LYS A 116 -16.11 3.92 24.74
N PHE A 117 -17.23 3.61 24.09
CA PHE A 117 -18.25 4.59 23.74
C PHE A 117 -19.31 4.67 24.83
N GLU A 118 -19.70 5.88 25.21
CA GLU A 118 -20.76 6.18 26.17
C GLU A 118 -21.95 6.80 25.48
N LEU A 119 -23.14 6.30 25.76
CA LEU A 119 -24.39 6.90 25.29
C LEU A 119 -24.66 8.16 26.12
N VAL A 120 -24.63 9.33 25.47
CA VAL A 120 -24.78 10.63 26.14
C VAL A 120 -26.14 11.29 25.88
N TYR A 121 -26.81 10.90 24.77
CA TYR A 121 -28.13 11.43 24.44
C TYR A 121 -28.95 10.41 23.66
N VAL A 122 -30.26 10.44 23.90
CA VAL A 122 -31.25 9.64 23.17
C VAL A 122 -32.45 10.51 22.88
N HIS A 123 -32.85 10.56 21.62
CA HIS A 123 -34.03 11.33 21.21
C HIS A 123 -35.32 10.67 21.72
N PRO A 124 -36.09 11.29 22.64
CA PRO A 124 -37.23 10.64 23.29
C PRO A 124 -38.36 10.21 22.36
N GLU A 125 -38.61 11.01 21.34
CA GLU A 125 -39.73 10.75 20.38
C GLU A 125 -39.38 9.67 19.36
N LEU A 126 -38.11 9.58 18.94
CA LEU A 126 -37.67 8.54 18.01
C LEU A 126 -37.69 7.13 18.62
N ILE A 127 -37.67 7.05 19.94
CA ILE A 127 -37.81 5.78 20.67
C ILE A 127 -39.28 5.39 20.86
N ARG A 128 -40.14 6.35 21.16
CA ARG A 128 -41.58 6.11 21.45
C ARG A 128 -42.37 5.73 20.20
N ASN A 129 -42.05 6.33 19.06
CA ASN A 129 -42.76 6.08 17.80
C ASN A 129 -42.13 4.89 17.06
N LYS A 130 -42.70 3.69 17.25
CA LYS A 130 -42.22 2.44 16.67
C LYS A 130 -42.29 2.34 15.15
N SER A 131 -42.88 3.27 14.42
CA SER A 131 -43.21 3.04 13.03
C SER A 131 -42.85 4.11 11.98
N GLN A 132 -42.52 5.36 12.31
CA GLN A 132 -42.38 6.38 11.24
C GLN A 132 -41.37 7.52 11.47
N ALA A 133 -40.72 7.67 12.60
CA ALA A 133 -39.75 8.74 12.81
C ALA A 133 -38.33 8.22 12.62
N PHE A 134 -37.71 8.54 11.49
CA PHE A 134 -36.31 8.25 11.20
C PHE A 134 -35.50 9.54 11.27
N LEU A 135 -34.26 9.42 11.71
CA LEU A 135 -33.26 10.46 11.57
C LEU A 135 -32.81 10.46 10.10
N ASN A 136 -33.04 11.56 9.40
CA ASN A 136 -32.69 11.69 7.99
C ASN A 136 -31.21 12.04 7.83
N TYR A 137 -30.72 12.98 8.65
CA TYR A 137 -29.32 13.42 8.60
C TYR A 137 -28.81 13.80 9.99
N GLY A 138 -27.53 13.50 10.25
CA GLY A 138 -26.81 13.91 11.44
C GLY A 138 -25.58 14.72 11.06
N TYR A 139 -25.33 15.85 11.72
CA TYR A 139 -24.25 16.75 11.39
C TYR A 139 -23.61 17.34 12.65
N LEU A 140 -22.28 17.44 12.69
CA LEU A 140 -21.55 18.19 13.72
C LEU A 140 -21.04 19.49 13.11
N ASP A 141 -21.52 20.64 13.62
CA ASP A 141 -21.10 21.93 13.12
C ASP A 141 -19.81 22.45 13.80
N LYS A 142 -19.20 23.47 13.20
CA LYS A 142 -17.96 24.11 13.69
C LYS A 142 -18.15 24.85 15.04
N SER A 143 -19.37 24.91 15.57
CA SER A 143 -19.71 25.47 16.90
C SER A 143 -19.97 24.40 17.94
N ASP A 144 -19.53 23.16 17.67
CA ASP A 144 -19.69 22.01 18.57
C ASP A 144 -21.16 21.67 18.90
N ARG A 145 -22.05 21.75 17.87
CA ARG A 145 -23.44 21.34 17.98
C ARG A 145 -23.70 20.16 17.05
N ILE A 146 -24.24 19.09 17.59
CA ILE A 146 -24.76 17.98 16.80
C ILE A 146 -26.19 18.28 16.39
N TRP A 147 -26.44 18.28 15.09
CA TRP A 147 -27.77 18.43 14.49
C TRP A 147 -28.38 17.07 14.24
N LEU A 148 -29.54 16.84 14.78
CA LEU A 148 -30.37 15.68 14.49
C LEU A 148 -31.55 16.14 13.63
N CYS A 149 -31.47 15.86 12.32
CA CYS A 149 -32.47 16.30 11.36
C CYS A 149 -33.51 15.21 11.12
N CYS A 150 -34.74 15.46 11.53
CA CYS A 150 -35.90 14.63 11.29
C CYS A 150 -36.81 15.32 10.25
N LYS A 151 -37.81 14.60 9.75
CA LYS A 151 -38.73 15.13 8.75
C LYS A 151 -39.39 16.45 9.17
N ASP A 152 -39.86 16.56 10.41
CA ASP A 152 -40.64 17.69 10.90
C ASP A 152 -39.95 18.51 11.98
N SER A 153 -38.74 18.10 12.41
CA SER A 153 -38.01 18.75 13.52
C SER A 153 -36.50 18.65 13.37
N ILE A 154 -35.81 19.66 13.88
CA ILE A 154 -34.35 19.65 14.06
C ILE A 154 -34.08 19.80 15.54
N ILE A 155 -33.17 18.98 16.05
CA ILE A 155 -32.65 19.10 17.39
C ILE A 155 -31.18 19.41 17.32
N TRP A 156 -30.77 20.43 18.06
CA TRP A 156 -29.36 20.71 18.32
C TRP A 156 -28.99 20.16 19.69
N TYR A 157 -27.98 19.32 19.74
CA TYR A 157 -27.34 18.89 20.96
C TYR A 157 -26.01 19.61 21.09
N ASN A 158 -25.86 20.44 22.11
CA ASN A 158 -24.61 21.13 22.39
C ASN A 158 -23.69 20.18 23.14
N ILE A 159 -22.57 19.80 22.54
CA ILE A 159 -21.64 18.81 23.10
C ILE A 159 -20.88 19.31 24.32
N ARG A 160 -20.78 20.62 24.54
CA ARG A 160 -20.11 21.22 25.69
C ARG A 160 -20.99 21.27 26.92
N THR A 161 -22.24 21.59 26.75
CA THR A 161 -23.19 21.79 27.86
C THR A 161 -24.11 20.60 28.10
N GLY A 162 -24.22 19.68 27.13
CA GLY A 162 -25.17 18.58 27.14
C GLY A 162 -26.63 19.01 26.97
N THR A 163 -26.89 20.28 26.61
CA THR A 163 -28.23 20.82 26.45
C THR A 163 -28.76 20.62 25.04
N THR A 164 -30.10 20.52 24.91
CA THR A 164 -30.78 20.39 23.62
C THR A 164 -31.65 21.59 23.32
N THR A 165 -31.70 21.98 22.04
CA THR A 165 -32.63 22.96 21.52
C THR A 165 -33.46 22.31 20.43
N HIS A 166 -34.80 22.38 20.57
CA HIS A 166 -35.75 21.79 19.61
C HIS A 166 -36.35 22.90 18.76
N MET A 167 -36.46 22.67 17.45
CA MET A 167 -37.07 23.59 16.52
C MET A 167 -37.81 22.83 15.42
N PRO A 168 -38.85 23.42 14.81
CA PRO A 168 -39.50 22.84 13.63
C PRO A 168 -38.48 22.81 12.46
N ALA A 169 -38.53 21.76 11.67
CA ALA A 169 -37.77 21.70 10.41
C ALA A 169 -38.37 22.71 9.43
N PRO A 170 -37.56 23.43 8.65
CA PRO A 170 -38.06 24.24 7.57
C PRO A 170 -38.79 23.38 6.51
N ALA A 171 -39.79 23.94 5.82
CA ALA A 171 -40.57 23.23 4.81
C ALA A 171 -39.79 23.10 3.47
N ILE A 172 -38.61 22.48 3.51
CA ILE A 172 -37.70 22.30 2.35
C ILE A 172 -37.55 20.85 1.89
N GLY A 173 -38.27 19.94 2.50
CA GLY A 173 -38.16 18.51 2.23
C GLY A 173 -37.15 17.80 3.11
N GLU A 174 -36.76 16.61 2.72
CA GLU A 174 -35.82 15.77 3.45
C GLU A 174 -34.37 16.29 3.30
N ILE A 175 -33.72 16.59 4.41
CA ILE A 175 -32.32 17.05 4.42
C ILE A 175 -31.41 15.86 4.13
N THR A 176 -30.55 16.02 3.13
CA THR A 176 -29.60 15.02 2.66
C THR A 176 -28.17 15.36 3.05
N THR A 177 -27.84 16.66 3.17
CA THR A 177 -26.51 17.14 3.53
C THR A 177 -26.59 18.55 4.11
N ILE A 178 -25.64 18.91 4.96
CA ILE A 178 -25.48 20.26 5.54
C ILE A 178 -24.01 20.63 5.48
N GLU A 179 -23.71 21.85 5.06
CA GLU A 179 -22.37 22.40 5.10
C GLU A 179 -22.37 23.81 5.73
N GLN A 180 -21.47 24.01 6.69
CA GLN A 180 -21.29 25.32 7.31
C GLN A 180 -20.22 26.11 6.55
N ALA A 181 -20.60 27.18 5.90
CA ALA A 181 -19.69 28.04 5.18
C ALA A 181 -18.86 28.91 6.15
N ASP A 182 -19.50 29.84 6.82
CA ASP A 182 -18.86 30.71 7.79
C ASP A 182 -19.80 31.02 8.96
N GLY A 183 -19.25 31.24 10.16
CA GLY A 183 -19.99 31.68 11.34
C GLY A 183 -21.33 30.96 11.53
N ASN A 184 -22.43 31.68 11.29
CA ASN A 184 -23.79 31.17 11.43
C ASN A 184 -24.49 30.90 10.08
N HIS A 185 -23.78 30.85 8.95
CA HIS A 185 -24.34 30.59 7.64
C HIS A 185 -24.13 29.13 7.21
N PHE A 186 -25.22 28.54 6.75
CA PHE A 186 -25.27 27.13 6.36
C PHE A 186 -25.89 26.99 4.98
N PHE A 187 -25.44 25.98 4.24
CA PHE A 187 -26.10 25.47 3.06
C PHE A 187 -26.71 24.10 3.40
N ILE A 188 -27.95 23.90 2.95
CA ILE A 188 -28.72 22.70 3.24
C ILE A 188 -29.12 22.07 1.91
N GLY A 189 -28.59 20.90 1.61
CA GLY A 189 -29.00 20.09 0.48
C GLY A 189 -30.18 19.21 0.84
N THR A 190 -31.08 19.04 -0.13
CA THR A 190 -32.28 18.23 0.01
C THR A 190 -32.56 17.43 -1.27
N GLY A 191 -33.50 16.50 -1.22
CA GLY A 191 -33.98 15.80 -2.42
C GLY A 191 -34.66 16.71 -3.46
N SER A 192 -34.97 17.97 -3.12
CA SER A 192 -35.64 18.94 -4.01
C SER A 192 -34.77 20.14 -4.38
N GLY A 193 -33.55 20.25 -3.86
CA GLY A 193 -32.66 21.35 -4.22
C GLY A 193 -31.74 21.80 -3.09
N LEU A 194 -31.21 23.01 -3.24
CA LEU A 194 -30.28 23.65 -2.32
C LEU A 194 -30.95 24.88 -1.66
N PHE A 195 -30.69 25.04 -0.37
CA PHE A 195 -31.20 26.17 0.42
C PHE A 195 -30.07 26.81 1.23
N ARG A 196 -30.18 28.11 1.42
CA ARG A 196 -29.31 28.86 2.33
C ARG A 196 -30.03 29.12 3.64
N ALA A 197 -29.31 28.97 4.75
CA ALA A 197 -29.88 29.18 6.08
C ALA A 197 -28.90 29.93 6.98
N GLY A 198 -29.43 30.56 8.01
CA GLY A 198 -28.64 31.22 9.04
C GLY A 198 -29.20 30.96 10.43
N ILE A 199 -28.35 31.06 11.45
CA ILE A 199 -28.78 30.97 12.84
C ILE A 199 -28.89 32.37 13.43
N GLY A 200 -30.09 32.74 13.85
CA GLY A 200 -30.39 34.00 14.53
C GLY A 200 -31.40 33.76 15.68
N ASP A 201 -31.15 34.40 16.83
CA ASP A 201 -31.96 34.24 18.06
C ASP A 201 -32.13 32.77 18.51
N GLY A 202 -31.10 31.96 18.31
CA GLY A 202 -31.11 30.53 18.66
C GLY A 202 -32.00 29.65 17.78
N ARG A 203 -32.38 30.13 16.59
CA ARG A 203 -33.22 29.42 15.64
C ARG A 203 -32.63 29.41 14.25
N LEU A 204 -32.89 28.34 13.50
CA LEU A 204 -32.56 28.25 12.09
C LEU A 204 -33.61 29.05 11.27
N LYS A 205 -33.14 29.91 10.39
CA LYS A 205 -33.97 30.71 9.47
C LYS A 205 -33.44 30.50 8.05
N LEU A 206 -34.36 30.22 7.12
CA LEU A 206 -33.99 30.22 5.70
C LEU A 206 -33.70 31.67 5.25
N LEU A 207 -32.67 31.80 4.44
CA LEU A 207 -32.26 33.06 3.82
C LEU A 207 -32.54 32.97 2.33
N SER A 208 -33.30 33.91 1.81
CA SER A 208 -33.62 33.93 0.37
C SER A 208 -32.36 34.21 -0.44
N ASP A 209 -32.12 33.36 -1.42
CA ASP A 209 -31.01 33.48 -2.37
C ASP A 209 -31.45 32.85 -3.69
N GLU A 210 -31.88 33.70 -4.62
CA GLU A 210 -32.46 33.27 -5.91
C GLU A 210 -31.52 32.39 -6.71
N THR A 211 -30.18 32.59 -6.58
CA THR A 211 -29.17 31.79 -7.26
C THR A 211 -29.12 30.37 -6.66
N VAL A 212 -29.11 30.27 -5.35
CA VAL A 212 -29.10 28.99 -4.63
C VAL A 212 -30.41 28.22 -4.88
N GLU A 213 -31.56 28.93 -4.79
CA GLU A 213 -32.87 28.36 -5.00
C GLU A 213 -33.12 27.93 -6.46
N SER A 214 -32.30 28.38 -7.43
CA SER A 214 -32.36 27.90 -8.81
C SER A 214 -31.98 26.43 -8.98
N ILE A 215 -31.25 25.85 -7.99
CA ILE A 215 -30.93 24.41 -7.97
C ILE A 215 -32.17 23.66 -7.49
N SER A 216 -32.80 22.95 -8.42
CA SER A 216 -34.03 22.16 -8.18
C SER A 216 -33.78 20.64 -8.33
N THR A 217 -32.52 20.22 -8.44
CA THR A 217 -32.11 18.81 -8.51
C THR A 217 -31.68 18.30 -7.14
N PRO A 218 -31.80 17.00 -6.84
CA PRO A 218 -31.33 16.43 -5.59
C PRO A 218 -29.85 16.72 -5.34
N VAL A 219 -29.56 17.24 -4.16
CA VAL A 219 -28.19 17.53 -3.69
C VAL A 219 -27.79 16.44 -2.69
N HIS A 220 -26.68 15.75 -2.95
CA HIS A 220 -26.23 14.63 -2.13
C HIS A 220 -25.04 14.99 -1.26
N GLU A 221 -24.19 15.93 -1.71
CA GLU A 221 -22.99 16.33 -1.02
C GLU A 221 -22.73 17.82 -1.17
N LEU A 222 -22.18 18.43 -0.13
CA LEU A 222 -21.78 19.83 -0.09
C LEU A 222 -20.37 19.94 0.50
N TYR A 223 -19.52 20.76 -0.11
CA TYR A 223 -18.21 21.07 0.39
C TYR A 223 -17.88 22.55 0.22
N TYR A 224 -17.65 23.27 1.31
CA TYR A 224 -17.23 24.66 1.28
C TYR A 224 -15.70 24.80 1.29
N HIS A 225 -15.16 25.27 0.18
CA HIS A 225 -13.74 25.54 0.05
C HIS A 225 -13.40 26.95 0.56
N ALA A 226 -12.88 27.01 1.80
CA ALA A 226 -12.70 28.27 2.51
C ALA A 226 -11.67 29.23 1.84
N VAL A 227 -10.67 28.69 1.11
CA VAL A 227 -9.63 29.48 0.45
C VAL A 227 -10.20 30.25 -0.75
N SER A 228 -10.97 29.60 -1.62
CA SER A 228 -11.58 30.23 -2.79
C SER A 228 -12.99 30.78 -2.51
N LYS A 229 -13.54 30.53 -1.32
CA LYS A 229 -14.89 30.91 -0.91
C LYS A 229 -15.97 30.43 -1.88
N GLN A 230 -15.80 29.23 -2.36
CA GLN A 230 -16.70 28.54 -3.27
C GLN A 230 -17.37 27.37 -2.57
N LEU A 231 -18.65 27.16 -2.87
CA LEU A 231 -19.40 25.97 -2.45
C LEU A 231 -19.45 24.99 -3.61
N PHE A 232 -18.92 23.80 -3.41
CA PHE A 232 -19.02 22.67 -4.33
C PHE A 232 -20.26 21.86 -3.97
N ILE A 233 -21.06 21.53 -4.98
CA ILE A 233 -22.39 20.93 -4.83
C ILE A 233 -22.43 19.66 -5.66
N GLY A 234 -22.56 18.51 -5.00
CA GLY A 234 -22.66 17.20 -5.62
C GLY A 234 -24.12 16.84 -5.95
N SER A 235 -24.41 16.59 -7.23
CA SER A 235 -25.71 16.18 -7.72
C SER A 235 -25.58 14.92 -8.59
N TYR A 236 -26.57 14.01 -8.51
CA TYR A 236 -26.57 12.79 -9.32
C TYR A 236 -26.57 13.10 -10.83
N LYS A 237 -27.42 13.99 -11.26
CA LYS A 237 -27.65 14.26 -12.70
C LYS A 237 -26.58 15.17 -13.30
N GLU A 238 -26.17 16.17 -12.54
CA GLU A 238 -25.36 17.27 -13.06
C GLU A 238 -23.88 17.11 -12.70
N GLY A 239 -23.55 16.14 -11.81
CA GLY A 239 -22.19 15.97 -11.28
C GLY A 239 -21.89 17.03 -10.23
N VAL A 240 -20.75 17.72 -10.35
CA VAL A 240 -20.35 18.77 -9.43
C VAL A 240 -20.65 20.15 -10.02
N LEU A 241 -21.34 20.97 -9.25
CA LEU A 241 -21.59 22.38 -9.53
C LEU A 241 -20.78 23.23 -8.54
N ILE A 242 -20.40 24.43 -8.92
CA ILE A 242 -19.78 25.43 -8.04
C ILE A 242 -20.69 26.63 -7.90
N TYR A 243 -20.95 27.05 -6.67
CA TYR A 243 -21.49 28.35 -6.35
C TYR A 243 -20.35 29.28 -5.92
N ASP A 244 -20.04 30.27 -6.77
CA ASP A 244 -18.99 31.27 -6.54
C ASP A 244 -19.58 32.43 -5.73
N MET A 245 -19.42 32.37 -4.42
CA MET A 245 -20.11 33.26 -3.47
C MET A 245 -19.63 34.72 -3.50
N GLU A 246 -18.34 34.95 -3.69
CA GLU A 246 -17.73 36.30 -3.64
C GLU A 246 -17.38 36.87 -5.02
N GLY A 247 -17.28 36.01 -6.04
CA GLY A 247 -16.91 36.41 -7.39
C GLY A 247 -18.14 36.77 -8.24
N THR A 248 -18.60 35.80 -9.03
CA THR A 248 -19.69 36.02 -10.00
C THR A 248 -21.08 35.94 -9.38
N GLY A 249 -21.24 35.38 -8.20
CA GLY A 249 -22.50 35.05 -7.56
C GLY A 249 -23.34 34.07 -8.39
N LYS A 250 -22.72 33.23 -9.23
CA LYS A 250 -23.37 32.30 -10.14
C LYS A 250 -23.06 30.87 -9.84
N ILE A 251 -23.93 29.98 -10.30
CA ILE A 251 -23.66 28.55 -10.30
C ILE A 251 -23.03 28.16 -11.64
N ILE A 252 -21.92 27.47 -11.58
CA ILE A 252 -21.12 27.03 -12.73
C ILE A 252 -21.03 25.50 -12.70
N PRO A 253 -21.43 24.79 -13.76
CA PRO A 253 -21.22 23.35 -13.85
C PRO A 253 -19.74 23.04 -14.10
N CYS A 254 -19.19 22.11 -13.32
CA CYS A 254 -17.86 21.58 -13.57
C CYS A 254 -17.88 20.51 -14.67
N GLN A 255 -16.78 20.38 -15.39
CA GLN A 255 -16.57 19.19 -16.22
C GLN A 255 -16.24 18.00 -15.29
N SER A 256 -17.27 17.36 -14.77
CA SER A 256 -17.20 16.31 -13.75
C SER A 256 -18.06 15.10 -14.14
N PRO A 257 -17.88 13.93 -13.51
CA PRO A 257 -18.75 12.78 -13.78
C PRO A 257 -20.21 13.12 -13.44
N ASN A 258 -21.10 12.82 -14.36
CA ASN A 258 -22.53 12.98 -14.19
C ASN A 258 -23.26 11.63 -14.27
N ASN A 259 -24.55 11.59 -13.97
CA ASN A 259 -25.34 10.36 -13.88
C ASN A 259 -24.71 9.31 -12.95
N VAL A 260 -24.17 9.78 -11.84
CA VAL A 260 -23.60 8.97 -10.76
C VAL A 260 -23.73 9.75 -9.45
N GLU A 261 -23.95 9.06 -8.36
CA GLU A 261 -23.98 9.70 -7.04
C GLU A 261 -22.61 10.28 -6.71
N ILE A 262 -22.59 11.53 -6.26
CA ILE A 262 -21.44 12.17 -5.64
C ILE A 262 -21.56 11.94 -4.14
N ASN A 263 -20.78 11.03 -3.61
CA ASN A 263 -20.91 10.60 -2.22
C ASN A 263 -20.13 11.48 -1.26
N GLN A 264 -18.99 12.04 -1.72
CA GLN A 264 -18.19 12.94 -0.90
C GLN A 264 -17.27 13.81 -1.77
N ILE A 265 -16.98 15.01 -1.29
CA ILE A 265 -15.99 15.95 -1.84
C ILE A 265 -15.07 16.36 -0.70
N VAL A 266 -13.74 16.15 -0.86
CA VAL A 266 -12.73 16.52 0.14
C VAL A 266 -11.55 17.23 -0.51
N ALA A 267 -10.84 18.08 0.24
CA ALA A 267 -9.61 18.68 -0.25
C ALA A 267 -8.48 17.64 -0.31
N LEU A 268 -7.78 17.59 -1.45
CA LEU A 268 -6.48 16.94 -1.54
C LEU A 268 -5.38 17.92 -1.16
N ASN A 269 -5.51 19.17 -1.62
CA ASN A 269 -4.65 20.30 -1.28
C ASN A 269 -5.41 21.61 -1.55
N ALA A 270 -4.74 22.75 -1.47
CA ALA A 270 -5.35 24.07 -1.65
C ALA A 270 -5.96 24.33 -3.05
N HIS A 271 -5.63 23.53 -4.06
CA HIS A 271 -6.03 23.75 -5.45
C HIS A 271 -6.78 22.55 -6.05
N GLU A 272 -6.75 21.42 -5.40
CA GLU A 272 -7.32 20.17 -5.92
C GLU A 272 -8.25 19.51 -4.90
N LEU A 273 -9.39 19.05 -5.38
CA LEU A 273 -10.37 18.29 -4.61
C LEU A 273 -10.44 16.85 -5.12
N LEU A 274 -10.76 15.93 -4.23
CA LEU A 274 -11.15 14.56 -4.57
C LEU A 274 -12.67 14.44 -4.51
N VAL A 275 -13.22 13.79 -5.53
CA VAL A 275 -14.66 13.57 -5.68
C VAL A 275 -14.93 12.07 -5.68
N ALA A 276 -15.53 11.56 -4.61
CA ALA A 276 -15.97 10.16 -4.48
C ALA A 276 -17.27 9.92 -5.22
N THR A 277 -17.35 8.83 -5.97
CA THR A 277 -18.55 8.50 -6.73
C THR A 277 -19.11 7.12 -6.41
N GLY A 278 -20.43 6.97 -6.58
CA GLY A 278 -21.15 5.72 -6.43
C GLY A 278 -20.99 4.76 -7.62
N GLY A 279 -19.76 4.56 -8.13
CA GLY A 279 -19.51 3.56 -9.17
C GLY A 279 -18.52 3.94 -10.27
N LYS A 280 -18.02 5.18 -10.31
CA LYS A 280 -16.99 5.61 -11.28
C LYS A 280 -15.60 5.82 -10.64
N GLY A 281 -15.40 5.48 -9.36
CA GLY A 281 -14.17 5.69 -8.62
C GLY A 281 -14.02 7.10 -8.09
N VAL A 282 -12.80 7.57 -7.96
CA VAL A 282 -12.43 8.90 -7.46
C VAL A 282 -11.92 9.76 -8.61
N TYR A 283 -12.46 10.97 -8.70
CA TYR A 283 -12.00 12.00 -9.63
C TYR A 283 -11.21 13.06 -8.88
N LYS A 284 -10.24 13.64 -9.55
CA LYS A 284 -9.51 14.82 -9.09
C LYS A 284 -10.04 16.03 -9.83
N LEU A 285 -10.47 17.07 -9.10
CA LEU A 285 -11.06 18.28 -9.62
C LEU A 285 -10.19 19.47 -9.25
N ASP A 286 -9.82 20.26 -10.25
CA ASP A 286 -9.10 21.51 -10.07
C ASP A 286 -10.07 22.65 -9.70
N VAL A 287 -9.81 23.29 -8.57
CA VAL A 287 -10.67 24.34 -7.98
C VAL A 287 -10.80 25.57 -8.88
N ASN A 288 -9.73 25.93 -9.63
CA ASN A 288 -9.68 27.14 -10.43
C ASN A 288 -10.31 26.97 -11.81
N THR A 289 -10.05 25.80 -12.44
CA THR A 289 -10.51 25.53 -13.82
C THR A 289 -11.84 24.81 -13.89
N CYS A 290 -12.32 24.25 -12.77
CA CYS A 290 -13.55 23.43 -12.73
C CYS A 290 -13.47 22.17 -13.61
N MET A 291 -12.27 21.70 -13.92
CA MET A 291 -12.06 20.49 -14.71
C MET A 291 -11.72 19.32 -13.80
N SER A 292 -12.31 18.16 -14.08
CA SER A 292 -11.96 16.94 -13.37
C SER A 292 -11.48 15.84 -14.31
N GLU A 293 -10.63 14.98 -13.76
CA GLU A 293 -10.10 13.79 -14.44
C GLU A 293 -10.24 12.56 -13.54
N PRO A 294 -10.42 11.35 -14.11
CA PRO A 294 -10.33 10.13 -13.33
C PRO A 294 -8.96 10.02 -12.64
N TYR A 295 -8.97 9.81 -11.33
CA TYR A 295 -7.74 9.83 -10.54
C TYR A 295 -7.41 8.48 -9.90
N ILE A 296 -8.40 7.84 -9.27
CA ILE A 296 -8.26 6.50 -8.71
C ILE A 296 -9.46 5.68 -9.19
N THR A 297 -9.20 4.67 -10.02
CA THR A 297 -10.23 3.78 -10.56
C THR A 297 -9.82 2.33 -10.36
N ALA A 298 -10.80 1.45 -10.16
CA ALA A 298 -10.54 0.03 -10.13
C ALA A 298 -10.12 -0.46 -11.52
N ASN A 299 -8.96 -1.11 -11.56
CA ASN A 299 -8.49 -1.81 -12.74
C ASN A 299 -8.49 -3.31 -12.45
N TYR A 300 -9.54 -4.01 -12.87
CA TYR A 300 -9.71 -5.45 -12.64
C TYR A 300 -8.67 -6.32 -13.35
N SER A 301 -7.88 -5.75 -14.25
CA SER A 301 -6.78 -6.44 -14.93
C SER A 301 -5.41 -6.22 -14.30
N SER A 302 -5.29 -5.39 -13.26
CA SER A 302 -4.04 -5.17 -12.53
C SER A 302 -4.30 -5.23 -11.02
N TYR A 303 -3.42 -5.90 -10.28
CA TYR A 303 -3.44 -5.93 -8.81
C TYR A 303 -3.04 -4.59 -8.15
N ASN A 304 -2.61 -3.62 -8.94
CA ASN A 304 -2.26 -2.27 -8.50
C ASN A 304 -3.41 -1.30 -8.75
N GLY A 305 -4.53 -1.55 -8.13
CA GLY A 305 -5.70 -0.72 -8.31
C GLY A 305 -6.62 -0.80 -7.10
N MET A 306 -7.68 -0.05 -7.12
CA MET A 306 -8.73 -0.05 -6.11
C MET A 306 -9.62 -1.31 -6.24
N ASN A 307 -10.13 -1.82 -5.12
CA ASN A 307 -11.00 -3.03 -5.08
C ASN A 307 -12.42 -2.82 -5.62
N GLY A 308 -12.80 -1.61 -5.98
CA GLY A 308 -14.12 -1.29 -6.52
C GLY A 308 -14.25 0.19 -6.79
N ASN A 309 -15.17 0.57 -7.66
CA ASN A 309 -15.39 1.96 -8.07
C ASN A 309 -16.51 2.68 -7.29
N ASN A 310 -17.18 2.00 -6.36
CA ASN A 310 -18.16 2.61 -5.48
C ASN A 310 -17.50 3.05 -4.19
N ILE A 311 -17.36 4.35 -3.97
CA ILE A 311 -16.62 4.95 -2.85
C ILE A 311 -17.61 5.72 -1.98
N ASN A 312 -17.78 5.28 -0.74
CA ASN A 312 -18.66 5.95 0.21
C ASN A 312 -18.02 7.16 0.87
N ASP A 313 -16.71 7.04 1.20
CA ASP A 313 -16.00 8.04 2.00
C ASP A 313 -14.52 8.12 1.61
N ILE A 314 -13.91 9.28 1.74
CA ILE A 314 -12.49 9.56 1.51
C ILE A 314 -11.92 10.29 2.72
N TYR A 315 -10.79 9.84 3.22
CA TYR A 315 -10.01 10.56 4.19
C TYR A 315 -8.59 10.76 3.67
N VAL A 316 -8.10 12.00 3.66
CA VAL A 316 -6.71 12.34 3.32
C VAL A 316 -5.98 12.67 4.61
N ASP A 317 -4.95 11.90 4.95
CA ASP A 317 -4.20 12.12 6.17
C ASP A 317 -2.98 13.07 5.98
N GLU A 318 -2.33 13.43 7.08
CA GLU A 318 -1.20 14.38 7.08
C GLU A 318 0.04 13.82 6.35
N GLU A 319 0.10 12.51 6.17
CA GLU A 319 1.12 11.84 5.36
C GLU A 319 0.75 11.77 3.87
N GLU A 320 -0.33 12.45 3.46
CA GLU A 320 -0.86 12.47 2.09
C GLU A 320 -1.33 11.07 1.61
N ARG A 321 -1.61 10.15 2.51
CA ARG A 321 -2.27 8.89 2.16
C ARG A 321 -3.75 9.14 1.97
N ILE A 322 -4.30 8.53 0.94
CA ILE A 322 -5.72 8.60 0.62
C ILE A 322 -6.36 7.28 1.06
N TRP A 323 -7.25 7.38 2.04
CA TRP A 323 -8.04 6.27 2.56
C TRP A 323 -9.41 6.28 1.90
N LEU A 324 -9.82 5.17 1.30
CA LEU A 324 -11.04 5.05 0.53
C LEU A 324 -11.93 3.96 1.14
N ALA A 325 -13.15 4.32 1.51
CA ALA A 325 -14.19 3.36 1.89
C ALA A 325 -14.83 2.76 0.63
N ASN A 326 -14.33 1.62 0.20
CA ASN A 326 -14.86 0.91 -0.96
C ASN A 326 -16.10 0.10 -0.57
N TYR A 327 -17.24 0.39 -1.19
CA TYR A 327 -18.45 -0.37 -0.92
C TYR A 327 -18.65 -1.48 -1.96
N PRO A 328 -18.86 -2.72 -1.56
CA PRO A 328 -18.87 -3.30 -0.21
C PRO A 328 -17.56 -4.05 0.14
N THR A 329 -16.39 -3.59 -0.29
CA THR A 329 -15.15 -4.38 -0.32
C THR A 329 -14.09 -3.96 0.69
N GLY A 330 -14.45 -3.16 1.71
CA GLY A 330 -13.52 -2.72 2.76
C GLY A 330 -12.81 -1.43 2.46
N ILE A 331 -11.54 -1.32 2.79
CA ILE A 331 -10.78 -0.07 2.69
C ILE A 331 -9.61 -0.24 1.73
N THR A 332 -9.42 0.74 0.87
CA THR A 332 -8.20 0.90 0.07
C THR A 332 -7.42 2.09 0.59
N VAL A 333 -6.13 1.90 0.86
CA VAL A 333 -5.20 2.96 1.22
C VAL A 333 -4.23 3.17 0.08
N ARG A 334 -4.19 4.38 -0.48
CA ARG A 334 -3.21 4.79 -1.48
C ARG A 334 -2.16 5.67 -0.83
N ASN A 335 -0.88 5.30 -0.97
CA ASN A 335 0.23 6.09 -0.46
C ASN A 335 0.85 6.92 -1.60
N ASN A 336 0.85 8.26 -1.45
CA ASN A 336 1.37 9.19 -2.46
C ASN A 336 2.85 9.56 -2.24
N ARG A 337 3.40 9.38 -1.03
CA ARG A 337 4.75 9.84 -0.67
C ARG A 337 5.87 8.89 -1.06
N TYR A 338 5.59 7.59 -1.16
CA TYR A 338 6.62 6.64 -1.54
C TYR A 338 6.79 6.68 -3.06
N GLY A 339 8.04 7.00 -3.48
CA GLY A 339 8.43 7.00 -4.87
C GLY A 339 8.04 5.69 -5.56
N SER A 340 7.86 5.78 -6.86
CA SER A 340 7.37 4.72 -7.74
C SER A 340 8.08 3.38 -7.53
N TYR A 341 7.46 2.48 -6.75
CA TYR A 341 7.81 1.07 -6.78
C TYR A 341 6.80 0.35 -7.65
N ASP A 342 7.29 -0.41 -8.62
CA ASP A 342 6.45 -1.32 -9.38
C ASP A 342 6.28 -2.60 -8.56
N LEU A 343 5.04 -2.94 -8.22
CA LEU A 343 4.74 -4.18 -7.55
C LEU A 343 4.59 -5.30 -8.58
N ILE A 344 5.54 -6.23 -8.57
CA ILE A 344 5.52 -7.43 -9.39
C ILE A 344 4.87 -8.55 -8.59
N ARG A 345 3.71 -9.05 -9.06
CA ARG A 345 2.93 -10.12 -8.40
C ARG A 345 2.42 -11.15 -9.38
N HIS A 346 2.05 -12.32 -8.82
CA HIS A 346 1.27 -13.31 -9.54
C HIS A 346 -0.16 -12.83 -9.79
N SER A 347 -0.68 -13.10 -11.00
CA SER A 347 -2.06 -12.80 -11.37
C SER A 347 -2.70 -14.04 -11.99
N LEU A 348 -3.70 -14.58 -11.30
CA LEU A 348 -4.39 -15.80 -11.74
C LEU A 348 -5.00 -15.62 -13.14
N GLY A 349 -4.67 -16.53 -14.06
CA GLY A 349 -5.13 -16.45 -15.45
C GLY A 349 -4.42 -15.43 -16.34
N ASN A 350 -3.42 -14.72 -15.82
CA ASN A 350 -2.61 -13.76 -16.59
C ASN A 350 -1.20 -14.30 -16.80
N SER A 351 -0.90 -14.77 -18.00
CA SER A 351 0.44 -15.26 -18.37
C SER A 351 1.52 -14.15 -18.44
N ARG A 352 1.12 -12.87 -18.34
CA ARG A 352 2.01 -11.70 -18.30
C ARG A 352 2.25 -11.22 -16.87
N SER A 353 2.42 -12.13 -15.95
CA SER A 353 2.67 -11.85 -14.55
C SER A 353 3.66 -12.85 -13.96
N LEU A 354 4.10 -12.60 -12.73
CA LEU A 354 4.92 -13.54 -11.97
C LEU A 354 4.19 -14.89 -11.85
N VAL A 355 4.92 -16.00 -11.93
CA VAL A 355 4.32 -17.33 -11.84
C VAL A 355 3.89 -17.70 -10.42
N ASN A 356 4.53 -17.13 -9.41
CA ASN A 356 4.21 -17.32 -7.99
C ASN A 356 4.75 -16.16 -7.15
N ASP A 357 4.03 -15.73 -6.12
CA ASP A 357 4.40 -14.59 -5.25
C ASP A 357 5.53 -14.91 -4.24
N GLN A 358 5.84 -16.19 -3.99
CA GLN A 358 6.96 -16.58 -3.15
C GLN A 358 8.25 -16.59 -3.96
N VAL A 359 8.94 -15.45 -3.97
CA VAL A 359 10.23 -15.26 -4.66
C VAL A 359 11.37 -15.56 -3.70
N HIS A 360 12.28 -16.43 -4.11
CA HIS A 360 13.44 -16.85 -3.35
C HIS A 360 14.73 -16.14 -3.77
N ASP A 361 14.86 -15.85 -5.07
CA ASP A 361 16.02 -15.15 -5.62
C ASP A 361 15.62 -14.30 -6.84
N VAL A 362 16.33 -13.20 -7.03
CA VAL A 362 16.17 -12.29 -8.16
C VAL A 362 17.52 -12.04 -8.80
N LEU A 363 17.59 -12.18 -10.11
CA LEU A 363 18.79 -11.95 -10.90
C LEU A 363 18.47 -10.97 -12.05
N GLU A 364 19.27 -9.92 -12.19
CA GLU A 364 19.34 -9.12 -13.41
C GLU A 364 20.45 -9.70 -14.28
N ASP A 365 20.11 -10.12 -15.50
CA ASP A 365 21.09 -10.68 -16.42
C ASP A 365 21.86 -9.60 -17.19
N SER A 366 22.89 -10.00 -17.93
CA SER A 366 23.76 -9.08 -18.70
C SER A 366 23.02 -8.29 -19.79
N ASP A 367 21.81 -8.68 -20.18
CA ASP A 367 20.95 -7.95 -21.12
C ASP A 367 19.97 -7.01 -20.36
N GLY A 368 19.96 -7.00 -19.02
CA GLY A 368 19.07 -6.21 -18.17
C GLY A 368 17.69 -6.85 -17.93
N ASP A 369 17.48 -8.10 -18.30
CA ASP A 369 16.25 -8.82 -18.03
C ASP A 369 16.23 -9.35 -16.59
N LEU A 370 15.04 -9.30 -15.94
CA LEU A 370 14.88 -9.72 -14.55
C LEU A 370 14.37 -11.17 -14.49
N TRP A 371 15.09 -11.99 -13.75
CA TRP A 371 14.75 -13.39 -13.48
C TRP A 371 14.33 -13.57 -12.04
N PHE A 372 13.29 -14.35 -11.83
CA PHE A 372 12.70 -14.61 -10.50
C PHE A 372 12.63 -16.11 -10.26
N ALA A 373 13.39 -16.61 -9.28
CA ALA A 373 13.24 -17.98 -8.77
C ALA A 373 12.10 -18.01 -7.76
N THR A 374 11.12 -18.90 -7.97
CA THR A 374 9.91 -18.91 -7.13
C THR A 374 9.60 -20.32 -6.60
N SER A 375 8.60 -20.41 -5.70
CA SER A 375 8.07 -21.69 -5.23
C SER A 375 7.27 -22.46 -6.28
N ASN A 376 7.04 -21.91 -7.47
CA ASN A 376 6.34 -22.59 -8.57
C ASN A 376 6.94 -22.23 -9.94
N GLY A 377 8.23 -22.45 -10.09
CA GLY A 377 8.94 -22.20 -11.35
C GLY A 377 9.78 -20.94 -11.35
N ILE A 378 10.17 -20.54 -12.55
CA ILE A 378 11.00 -19.36 -12.82
C ILE A 378 10.22 -18.42 -13.73
N SER A 379 10.17 -17.14 -13.39
CA SER A 379 9.65 -16.10 -14.27
C SER A 379 10.77 -15.21 -14.79
N ILE A 380 10.61 -14.70 -16.01
CA ILE A 380 11.49 -13.71 -16.62
C ILE A 380 10.66 -12.52 -17.07
N TYR A 381 11.09 -11.34 -16.69
CA TYR A 381 10.60 -10.09 -17.25
C TYR A 381 11.64 -9.52 -18.20
N GLN A 382 11.32 -9.51 -19.49
CA GLN A 382 12.18 -8.93 -20.52
C GLN A 382 11.95 -7.42 -20.56
N THR A 383 12.94 -6.65 -20.12
CA THR A 383 12.80 -5.20 -19.87
C THR A 383 12.60 -4.40 -21.16
N ASP A 384 13.22 -4.80 -22.26
CA ASP A 384 13.11 -4.11 -23.57
C ASP A 384 11.73 -4.31 -24.21
N THR A 385 11.21 -5.54 -24.18
CA THR A 385 9.93 -5.91 -24.83
C THR A 385 8.74 -5.80 -23.87
N LYS A 386 8.99 -5.69 -22.56
CA LYS A 386 7.99 -5.76 -21.47
C LYS A 386 7.19 -7.05 -21.48
N GLU A 387 7.80 -8.12 -21.97
CA GLU A 387 7.18 -9.44 -22.04
C GLU A 387 7.56 -10.31 -20.83
N TRP A 388 6.61 -11.12 -20.40
CA TRP A 388 6.80 -12.14 -19.37
C TRP A 388 6.92 -13.52 -19.99
N ARG A 389 7.79 -14.35 -19.42
CA ARG A 389 7.89 -15.78 -19.70
C ARG A 389 8.05 -16.53 -18.39
N SER A 390 7.50 -17.73 -18.33
CA SER A 390 7.67 -18.61 -17.16
C SER A 390 8.09 -19.99 -17.62
N PHE A 391 8.83 -20.69 -16.76
CA PHE A 391 9.33 -22.03 -16.97
C PHE A 391 9.14 -22.85 -15.70
N PHE A 392 8.98 -24.16 -15.87
CA PHE A 392 8.84 -25.12 -14.76
C PHE A 392 7.65 -24.83 -13.83
N SER A 393 6.62 -24.19 -14.33
CA SER A 393 5.39 -24.04 -13.56
C SER A 393 4.61 -25.35 -13.50
N SER A 394 3.75 -25.52 -12.50
CA SER A 394 2.85 -26.68 -12.42
C SER A 394 1.89 -26.81 -13.60
N PHE A 395 1.84 -25.83 -14.50
CA PHE A 395 1.06 -25.82 -15.73
C PHE A 395 1.86 -26.23 -16.96
N ASP A 396 3.20 -26.32 -16.84
CA ASP A 396 4.05 -26.76 -17.94
C ASP A 396 4.18 -28.30 -17.91
N PRO A 397 4.17 -28.99 -19.06
CA PRO A 397 4.47 -30.40 -19.11
C PRO A 397 5.95 -30.63 -18.75
N VAL A 398 6.21 -30.93 -17.47
CA VAL A 398 7.57 -31.22 -16.99
C VAL A 398 7.82 -32.72 -17.09
N PRO A 399 9.01 -33.16 -17.52
CA PRO A 399 9.37 -34.57 -17.43
C PRO A 399 9.47 -34.98 -15.96
N ASP A 400 8.60 -35.91 -15.54
CA ASP A 400 8.64 -36.80 -14.37
C ASP A 400 9.16 -36.29 -12.99
N ASP A 401 9.44 -35.01 -12.80
CA ASP A 401 9.95 -34.48 -11.54
C ASP A 401 8.99 -33.42 -10.98
N GLU A 402 8.30 -33.76 -9.92
CA GLU A 402 7.18 -32.99 -9.33
C GLU A 402 7.62 -31.69 -8.63
N ASN A 403 8.88 -31.27 -8.74
CA ASN A 403 9.41 -30.18 -7.93
C ASN A 403 9.72 -28.93 -8.74
N HIS A 404 8.86 -27.94 -8.56
CA HIS A 404 8.91 -26.65 -9.24
C HIS A 404 9.56 -25.51 -8.42
N ILE A 405 10.16 -25.82 -7.25
CA ILE A 405 10.73 -24.82 -6.35
C ILE A 405 12.16 -24.51 -6.74
N PHE A 406 12.45 -23.24 -7.06
CA PHE A 406 13.80 -22.74 -7.33
C PHE A 406 14.22 -21.75 -6.27
N LEU A 407 15.48 -21.87 -5.80
CA LEU A 407 16.00 -21.12 -4.66
C LEU A 407 17.16 -20.17 -5.03
N ALA A 408 17.87 -20.43 -6.14
CA ALA A 408 19.04 -19.67 -6.51
C ALA A 408 19.15 -19.50 -8.03
N LEU A 409 19.62 -18.34 -8.47
CA LEU A 409 19.90 -18.01 -9.87
C LEU A 409 21.32 -17.47 -10.01
N CYS A 410 22.00 -17.82 -11.11
CA CYS A 410 23.32 -17.28 -11.43
C CYS A 410 23.53 -17.19 -12.95
N GLU A 411 23.88 -16.02 -13.47
CA GLU A 411 24.38 -15.90 -14.85
C GLU A 411 25.83 -16.36 -14.90
N VAL A 412 26.07 -17.56 -15.41
CA VAL A 412 27.40 -18.16 -15.51
C VAL A 412 28.21 -17.61 -16.70
N SER A 413 27.52 -17.25 -17.76
CA SER A 413 28.06 -16.49 -18.90
C SER A 413 26.92 -15.73 -19.60
N PRO A 414 27.21 -14.67 -20.40
CA PRO A 414 26.15 -13.83 -20.98
C PRO A 414 25.05 -14.61 -21.70
N GLY A 415 23.83 -14.55 -21.16
CA GLY A 415 22.64 -15.26 -21.63
C GLY A 415 22.58 -16.75 -21.26
N VAL A 416 23.41 -17.21 -20.33
CA VAL A 416 23.36 -18.58 -19.80
C VAL A 416 23.14 -18.55 -18.28
N ILE A 417 21.93 -18.90 -17.87
CA ILE A 417 21.50 -18.87 -16.49
C ILE A 417 21.51 -20.28 -15.89
N TRP A 418 22.07 -20.44 -14.72
CA TRP A 418 21.90 -21.63 -13.90
C TRP A 418 20.89 -21.37 -12.80
N ALA A 419 19.98 -22.31 -12.65
CA ALA A 419 18.91 -22.25 -11.65
C ALA A 419 19.00 -23.44 -10.71
N GLY A 420 19.14 -23.18 -9.42
CA GLY A 420 19.22 -24.18 -8.36
C GLY A 420 17.85 -24.48 -7.78
N GLY A 421 17.47 -25.76 -7.79
CA GLY A 421 16.17 -26.21 -7.28
C GLY A 421 16.24 -26.76 -5.86
N PHE A 422 15.08 -26.75 -5.21
CA PHE A 422 14.84 -27.45 -3.95
C PHE A 422 14.45 -28.90 -4.28
N THR A 423 15.34 -29.86 -4.15
CA THR A 423 15.26 -31.28 -4.52
C THR A 423 15.51 -31.62 -5.99
N SER A 424 15.60 -30.66 -6.90
CA SER A 424 15.73 -30.94 -8.34
C SER A 424 17.14 -30.65 -8.92
N GLY A 425 18.13 -30.24 -8.10
CA GLY A 425 19.50 -29.98 -8.54
C GLY A 425 19.65 -28.68 -9.34
N ILE A 426 20.45 -28.69 -10.41
CA ILE A 426 20.73 -27.48 -11.20
C ILE A 426 20.23 -27.64 -12.63
N TYR A 427 19.49 -26.65 -13.11
CA TYR A 427 19.10 -26.49 -14.52
C TYR A 427 19.89 -25.37 -15.17
N LYS A 428 20.24 -25.57 -16.44
CA LYS A 428 20.87 -24.59 -17.31
C LYS A 428 19.87 -24.09 -18.32
N ILE A 429 19.70 -22.78 -18.44
CA ILE A 429 18.82 -22.12 -19.38
C ILE A 429 19.68 -21.27 -20.33
N GLU A 430 19.64 -21.52 -21.63
CA GLU A 430 20.39 -20.81 -22.66
C GLU A 430 19.46 -19.85 -23.42
N LYS A 431 19.42 -18.59 -22.98
CA LYS A 431 18.54 -17.53 -23.52
C LYS A 431 18.70 -17.35 -25.03
N LYS A 432 19.93 -17.21 -25.51
CA LYS A 432 20.28 -17.01 -26.93
C LYS A 432 19.96 -18.21 -27.84
N LYS A 433 19.64 -19.36 -27.27
CA LYS A 433 19.20 -20.55 -27.98
C LYS A 433 17.69 -20.79 -27.86
N GLY A 434 16.91 -19.72 -27.77
CA GLY A 434 15.46 -19.80 -27.61
C GLY A 434 15.04 -20.34 -26.24
N PHE A 435 15.79 -20.02 -25.19
CA PHE A 435 15.58 -20.50 -23.82
C PHE A 435 15.70 -22.03 -23.72
N LYS A 436 16.66 -22.62 -24.41
CA LYS A 436 16.90 -24.05 -24.32
C LYS A 436 17.25 -24.43 -22.88
N ILE A 437 16.45 -25.34 -22.31
CA ILE A 437 16.62 -25.87 -20.96
C ILE A 437 17.35 -27.20 -21.04
N SER A 438 18.30 -27.40 -20.11
CA SER A 438 18.97 -28.68 -19.91
C SER A 438 19.26 -28.90 -18.43
N TYR A 439 19.07 -30.13 -17.98
CA TYR A 439 19.40 -30.53 -16.63
C TYR A 439 20.90 -30.83 -16.54
N LEU A 440 21.56 -30.22 -15.56
CA LEU A 440 22.96 -30.51 -15.25
C LEU A 440 22.98 -31.66 -14.25
N SER A 441 22.88 -32.91 -14.76
CA SER A 441 22.90 -34.08 -13.89
C SER A 441 24.21 -34.14 -13.08
N PRO A 442 24.13 -34.22 -11.76
CA PRO A 442 25.32 -34.47 -10.91
C PRO A 442 26.00 -35.81 -11.23
N ALA A 443 25.31 -36.77 -11.82
CA ALA A 443 25.84 -38.05 -12.27
C ALA A 443 26.85 -37.93 -13.46
N ALA A 444 26.85 -36.81 -14.19
CA ALA A 444 27.88 -36.48 -15.17
C ALA A 444 29.23 -36.17 -14.49
N ILE A 445 29.26 -36.06 -13.16
CA ILE A 445 30.43 -35.80 -12.36
C ILE A 445 30.74 -37.09 -11.60
N ALA A 446 31.66 -37.90 -12.12
CA ALA A 446 32.00 -39.21 -11.60
C ALA A 446 32.24 -39.19 -10.08
N GLY A 447 31.48 -40.01 -9.33
CA GLY A 447 31.68 -40.25 -7.90
C GLY A 447 31.05 -39.26 -6.92
N VAL A 448 30.25 -38.28 -7.41
CA VAL A 448 29.55 -37.29 -6.56
C VAL A 448 28.09 -37.66 -6.40
N ARG A 449 27.61 -37.83 -5.16
CA ARG A 449 26.16 -37.92 -4.90
C ARG A 449 25.47 -36.63 -5.37
N PRO A 450 24.32 -36.75 -6.03
CA PRO A 450 23.51 -35.57 -6.39
C PRO A 450 23.17 -34.78 -5.13
N ASP A 451 23.60 -33.52 -5.07
CA ASP A 451 23.03 -32.59 -4.10
C ASP A 451 21.77 -32.03 -4.73
N GLN A 452 20.66 -32.47 -4.25
CA GLN A 452 19.35 -32.08 -4.78
C GLN A 452 18.90 -30.70 -4.27
N TYR A 453 19.46 -30.27 -3.12
CA TYR A 453 19.12 -29.00 -2.47
C TYR A 453 20.18 -27.96 -2.79
N ILE A 454 19.86 -27.00 -3.63
CA ILE A 454 20.77 -25.90 -4.01
C ILE A 454 20.24 -24.60 -3.43
N PHE A 455 20.90 -24.09 -2.40
CA PHE A 455 20.48 -22.87 -1.71
C PHE A 455 21.13 -21.60 -2.27
N ASP A 456 22.34 -21.72 -2.82
CA ASP A 456 23.06 -20.59 -3.42
C ASP A 456 23.99 -21.04 -4.55
N ILE A 457 24.08 -20.21 -5.60
CA ILE A 457 24.99 -20.39 -6.74
C ILE A 457 25.69 -19.07 -6.99
N LYS A 458 27.03 -19.04 -6.96
CA LYS A 458 27.81 -17.82 -7.21
C LYS A 458 28.94 -18.10 -8.18
N LYS A 459 29.24 -17.12 -9.04
CA LYS A 459 30.41 -17.08 -9.88
C LYS A 459 31.51 -16.30 -9.18
N ASP A 460 32.71 -16.86 -9.05
CA ASP A 460 33.84 -16.14 -8.49
C ASP A 460 34.57 -15.29 -9.54
N SER A 461 35.47 -14.43 -9.07
CA SER A 461 36.28 -13.55 -9.93
C SER A 461 37.22 -14.32 -10.89
N GLY A 462 37.50 -15.59 -10.60
CA GLY A 462 38.27 -16.51 -11.46
C GLY A 462 37.43 -17.18 -12.54
N GLY A 463 36.08 -16.97 -12.55
CA GLY A 463 35.15 -17.56 -13.51
C GLY A 463 34.63 -18.95 -13.12
N ASP A 464 35.01 -19.49 -11.99
CA ASP A 464 34.48 -20.75 -11.48
C ASP A 464 33.13 -20.56 -10.79
N ILE A 465 32.27 -21.56 -10.91
CA ILE A 465 30.95 -21.54 -10.31
C ILE A 465 30.97 -22.32 -8.98
N TRP A 466 30.49 -21.67 -7.94
CA TRP A 466 30.31 -22.25 -6.61
C TRP A 466 28.85 -22.55 -6.37
N SER A 467 28.56 -23.74 -5.90
CA SER A 467 27.22 -24.20 -5.55
C SER A 467 27.20 -24.74 -4.14
N GLY A 468 26.36 -24.15 -3.29
CA GLY A 468 26.13 -24.54 -1.92
C GLY A 468 24.76 -25.16 -1.72
N GLY A 469 24.72 -26.23 -0.94
CA GLY A 469 23.49 -26.96 -0.69
C GLY A 469 23.47 -27.59 0.69
N TYR A 470 22.64 -28.64 0.86
CA TYR A 470 22.47 -29.30 2.14
C TYR A 470 23.73 -30.09 2.56
N TYR A 471 24.39 -30.75 1.59
CA TYR A 471 25.48 -31.69 1.91
C TYR A 471 26.87 -31.12 1.67
N HIS A 472 27.10 -30.44 0.55
CA HIS A 472 28.49 -30.08 0.14
C HIS A 472 28.54 -28.71 -0.56
N LEU A 473 29.70 -28.07 -0.41
CA LEU A 473 30.15 -27.00 -1.29
C LEU A 473 30.87 -27.60 -2.49
N LYS A 474 30.52 -27.13 -3.68
CA LYS A 474 31.09 -27.54 -4.96
C LYS A 474 31.68 -26.34 -5.67
N ARG A 475 32.88 -26.51 -6.26
CA ARG A 475 33.47 -25.58 -7.24
C ARG A 475 33.48 -26.25 -8.59
N ILE A 476 32.92 -25.60 -9.58
CA ILE A 476 32.74 -26.11 -10.94
C ILE A 476 33.51 -25.21 -11.90
N ASN A 477 34.54 -25.76 -12.57
CA ASN A 477 35.25 -25.04 -13.61
C ASN A 477 34.58 -25.31 -14.97
N LEU A 478 34.11 -24.26 -15.62
CA LEU A 478 33.33 -24.37 -16.87
C LEU A 478 34.21 -24.74 -18.08
N GLU A 479 35.47 -24.39 -18.09
CA GLU A 479 36.39 -24.67 -19.18
C GLU A 479 36.86 -26.14 -19.18
N THR A 480 37.34 -26.59 -18.03
CA THR A 480 37.83 -27.96 -17.87
C THR A 480 36.74 -28.97 -17.56
N LYS A 481 35.51 -28.49 -17.27
CA LYS A 481 34.35 -29.28 -16.81
C LYS A 481 34.69 -30.11 -15.54
N SER A 482 35.67 -29.69 -14.78
CA SER A 482 36.05 -30.34 -13.54
C SER A 482 35.20 -29.83 -12.37
N VAL A 483 34.94 -30.72 -11.43
CA VAL A 483 34.24 -30.40 -10.18
C VAL A 483 35.11 -30.81 -8.99
N ARG A 484 35.28 -29.85 -8.09
CA ARG A 484 35.95 -30.08 -6.81
C ARG A 484 34.93 -29.97 -5.68
N LEU A 485 34.92 -30.99 -4.82
CA LEU A 485 34.12 -30.99 -3.59
C LEU A 485 34.94 -30.44 -2.43
N TYR A 486 34.25 -29.71 -1.55
CA TYR A 486 34.81 -29.21 -0.30
C TYR A 486 33.98 -29.79 0.87
N PRO A 487 34.33 -30.96 1.38
CA PRO A 487 33.63 -31.59 2.50
C PRO A 487 33.98 -30.87 3.82
N GLY A 488 33.12 -31.08 4.84
CA GLY A 488 33.36 -30.59 6.21
C GLY A 488 32.42 -29.50 6.69
N VAL A 489 31.65 -28.89 5.78
CA VAL A 489 30.60 -27.92 6.13
C VAL A 489 29.32 -28.27 5.40
N ASN A 490 28.21 -28.30 6.14
CA ASN A 490 26.88 -28.67 5.65
C ASN A 490 25.90 -27.51 5.78
N SER A 491 24.74 -27.67 5.16
CA SER A 491 23.62 -26.70 5.25
C SER A 491 24.05 -25.27 4.88
N ILE A 492 24.73 -25.15 3.75
CA ILE A 492 25.26 -23.91 3.21
C ILE A 492 24.09 -23.08 2.69
N THR A 493 23.92 -21.90 3.22
CA THR A 493 22.81 -20.99 2.92
C THR A 493 23.20 -19.84 2.02
N THR A 494 24.47 -19.39 2.08
CA THR A 494 24.96 -18.29 1.26
C THR A 494 26.47 -18.39 1.05
N ILE A 495 26.95 -17.92 -0.09
CA ILE A 495 28.34 -17.94 -0.52
C ILE A 495 28.75 -16.53 -0.95
N GLN A 496 29.85 -16.02 -0.42
CA GLN A 496 30.39 -14.71 -0.80
C GLN A 496 31.89 -14.78 -1.01
N GLU A 497 32.38 -14.37 -2.16
CA GLU A 497 33.82 -14.27 -2.39
C GLU A 497 34.42 -13.19 -1.49
N LYS A 498 35.44 -13.54 -0.71
CA LYS A 498 36.24 -12.61 0.07
C LYS A 498 37.32 -11.97 -0.78
N ASP A 499 38.09 -12.82 -1.45
CA ASP A 499 39.17 -12.46 -2.36
C ASP A 499 39.48 -13.65 -3.31
N SER A 500 40.47 -13.51 -4.18
CA SER A 500 40.83 -14.55 -5.15
C SER A 500 41.19 -15.89 -4.51
N ARG A 501 41.60 -15.90 -3.23
CA ARG A 501 42.01 -17.09 -2.48
C ARG A 501 40.98 -17.62 -1.50
N GLN A 502 40.11 -16.76 -0.99
CA GLN A 502 39.23 -17.11 0.12
C GLN A 502 37.77 -16.88 -0.20
N MET A 503 36.90 -17.70 0.43
CA MET A 503 35.44 -17.61 0.29
C MET A 503 34.77 -17.60 1.67
N TRP A 504 33.85 -16.70 1.90
CA TRP A 504 32.93 -16.72 3.03
C TRP A 504 31.81 -17.72 2.77
N ILE A 505 31.56 -18.58 3.75
CA ILE A 505 30.50 -19.60 3.69
C ILE A 505 29.58 -19.42 4.89
N GLY A 506 28.36 -18.90 4.63
CA GLY A 506 27.29 -18.85 5.60
C GLY A 506 26.53 -20.16 5.65
N THR A 507 26.20 -20.61 6.85
CA THR A 507 25.49 -21.86 7.08
C THR A 507 24.37 -21.69 8.12
N ARG A 508 23.56 -22.72 8.32
CA ARG A 508 22.62 -22.79 9.44
C ARG A 508 23.28 -22.91 10.82
N MET A 509 24.60 -23.15 10.84
CA MET A 509 25.37 -23.42 12.07
C MET A 509 26.50 -22.42 12.30
N GLY A 510 26.61 -21.37 11.50
CA GLY A 510 27.60 -20.34 11.63
C GLY A 510 28.28 -19.90 10.36
N LEU A 511 29.33 -19.08 10.53
CA LEU A 511 30.12 -18.50 9.45
C LEU A 511 31.48 -19.19 9.36
N TYR A 512 31.88 -19.55 8.16
CA TYR A 512 33.20 -20.15 7.88
C TYR A 512 33.94 -19.34 6.82
N LEU A 513 35.25 -19.35 6.90
CA LEU A 513 36.15 -18.86 5.87
C LEU A 513 36.87 -20.05 5.25
N LEU A 514 36.65 -20.27 3.96
CA LEU A 514 37.30 -21.33 3.19
C LEU A 514 38.54 -20.80 2.45
N ASP A 515 39.65 -21.48 2.52
CA ASP A 515 40.76 -21.32 1.60
C ASP A 515 40.52 -22.19 0.35
N LYS A 516 40.35 -21.55 -0.80
CA LYS A 516 39.96 -22.19 -2.06
C LYS A 516 40.97 -23.21 -2.57
N GLN A 517 42.27 -23.02 -2.23
CA GLN A 517 43.35 -23.89 -2.68
C GLN A 517 43.51 -25.12 -1.80
N SER A 518 43.64 -24.92 -0.50
CA SER A 518 43.85 -26.03 0.45
C SER A 518 42.55 -26.78 0.75
N GLY A 519 41.40 -26.12 0.67
CA GLY A 519 40.12 -26.68 1.08
C GLY A 519 39.88 -26.65 2.59
N VAL A 520 40.68 -25.91 3.32
CA VAL A 520 40.59 -25.81 4.78
C VAL A 520 39.57 -24.75 5.15
N TYR A 521 38.60 -25.12 6.01
CA TYR A 521 37.66 -24.21 6.63
C TYR A 521 38.16 -23.69 7.96
N ARG A 522 38.01 -22.40 8.21
CA ARG A 522 38.17 -21.78 9.50
C ARG A 522 36.83 -21.26 9.99
N TYR A 523 36.37 -21.72 11.12
CA TYR A 523 35.19 -21.19 11.80
C TYR A 523 35.44 -19.76 12.27
N ILE A 524 34.44 -18.88 12.11
CA ILE A 524 34.48 -17.51 12.61
C ILE A 524 33.60 -17.46 13.85
N ASP A 525 34.21 -17.25 14.98
CA ASP A 525 33.53 -17.12 16.25
C ASP A 525 32.83 -15.77 16.31
N LEU A 526 31.51 -15.80 16.47
CA LEU A 526 30.64 -14.64 16.60
C LEU A 526 29.91 -14.74 17.95
N PRO A 527 29.85 -13.66 18.75
CA PRO A 527 29.34 -13.70 20.12
C PRO A 527 27.81 -13.66 20.17
N VAL A 528 27.15 -14.60 19.50
CA VAL A 528 25.69 -14.72 19.42
C VAL A 528 25.26 -16.18 19.51
N GLU A 529 24.12 -16.43 20.15
CA GLU A 529 23.63 -17.80 20.41
C GLU A 529 23.08 -18.50 19.16
N SER A 530 22.43 -17.75 18.25
CA SER A 530 21.84 -18.28 17.02
C SER A 530 22.60 -17.80 15.80
N LEU A 531 23.20 -18.74 15.08
CA LEU A 531 24.10 -18.44 13.95
C LEU A 531 23.55 -18.92 12.60
N TYR A 532 22.25 -18.88 12.40
CA TYR A 532 21.69 -19.14 11.07
C TYR A 532 21.97 -17.93 10.16
N ILE A 533 23.02 -18.02 9.35
CA ILE A 533 23.43 -16.97 8.40
C ILE A 533 22.53 -17.06 7.17
N CYS A 534 21.90 -15.95 6.78
CA CYS A 534 21.05 -15.87 5.59
C CYS A 534 21.71 -15.07 4.46
N ALA A 535 22.41 -14.00 4.79
CA ALA A 535 23.00 -13.10 3.82
C ALA A 535 24.38 -12.62 4.25
N LEU A 536 25.26 -12.38 3.28
CA LEU A 536 26.58 -11.82 3.47
C LEU A 536 26.80 -10.67 2.50
N TYR A 537 27.37 -9.58 2.98
CA TYR A 537 27.86 -8.50 2.14
C TYR A 537 29.19 -7.96 2.69
N GLN A 538 30.24 -8.05 1.89
CA GLN A 538 31.55 -7.49 2.20
C GLN A 538 31.71 -6.14 1.51
N ARG A 539 31.93 -5.09 2.31
CA ARG A 539 32.28 -3.76 1.82
C ARG A 539 33.78 -3.65 1.52
N GLU A 540 34.16 -2.75 0.61
CA GLU A 540 35.55 -2.59 0.16
C GLU A 540 36.53 -2.18 1.28
N ASP A 541 36.07 -1.49 2.31
CA ASP A 541 36.85 -1.09 3.48
C ASP A 541 37.19 -2.23 4.44
N GLY A 542 36.72 -3.44 4.17
CA GLY A 542 36.98 -4.63 4.98
C GLY A 542 35.95 -4.87 6.08
N ILE A 543 34.78 -4.30 5.98
CA ILE A 543 33.65 -4.61 6.86
C ILE A 543 32.76 -5.68 6.21
N LEU A 544 32.46 -6.73 6.95
CA LEU A 544 31.50 -7.77 6.58
C LEU A 544 30.19 -7.58 7.35
N TYR A 545 29.10 -7.41 6.61
CA TYR A 545 27.74 -7.40 7.13
C TYR A 545 27.13 -8.78 6.98
N ILE A 546 26.55 -9.29 8.07
CA ILE A 546 26.05 -10.65 8.18
C ILE A 546 24.58 -10.59 8.59
N GLY A 547 23.70 -10.92 7.67
CA GLY A 547 22.26 -11.06 7.92
C GLY A 547 21.96 -12.43 8.51
N THR A 548 21.21 -12.47 9.59
CA THR A 548 20.91 -13.71 10.31
C THR A 548 19.42 -13.95 10.43
N ARG A 549 19.06 -15.20 10.76
CA ARG A 549 17.71 -15.53 11.21
C ARG A 549 17.69 -15.57 12.74
N GLY A 550 17.11 -14.53 13.35
CA GLY A 550 16.90 -14.42 14.78
C GLY A 550 17.95 -13.63 15.56
N ALA A 551 19.11 -13.28 14.95
CA ALA A 551 20.15 -12.50 15.63
C ALA A 551 20.36 -11.10 15.02
N GLY A 552 19.53 -10.66 14.06
CA GLY A 552 19.62 -9.35 13.41
C GLY A 552 20.82 -9.23 12.47
N LEU A 553 21.39 -8.02 12.39
CA LEU A 553 22.55 -7.69 11.58
C LEU A 553 23.81 -7.72 12.43
N LEU A 554 24.78 -8.56 12.05
CA LEU A 554 26.10 -8.60 12.68
C LEU A 554 27.11 -7.87 11.80
N VAL A 555 28.01 -7.14 12.43
CA VAL A 555 29.07 -6.38 11.76
C VAL A 555 30.43 -6.91 12.22
N TYR A 556 31.26 -7.35 11.27
CA TYR A 556 32.55 -7.94 11.51
C TYR A 556 33.66 -7.21 10.75
N ASP A 557 34.72 -6.83 11.44
CA ASP A 557 35.92 -6.22 10.84
C ASP A 557 36.91 -7.34 10.39
N ILE A 558 37.01 -7.48 9.06
CA ILE A 558 37.85 -8.50 8.44
C ILE A 558 39.36 -8.26 8.71
N ASN A 559 39.76 -6.98 8.73
CA ASN A 559 41.16 -6.58 8.88
C ASN A 559 41.65 -6.81 10.31
N LYS A 560 40.81 -6.43 11.29
CA LYS A 560 41.09 -6.64 12.72
C LYS A 560 40.71 -8.03 13.20
N LYS A 561 39.95 -8.78 12.40
CA LYS A 561 39.42 -10.12 12.70
C LYS A 561 38.60 -10.16 13.99
N ASN A 562 37.79 -9.15 14.20
CA ASN A 562 36.94 -9.05 15.38
C ASN A 562 35.49 -8.66 15.04
N PHE A 563 34.60 -9.09 15.91
CA PHE A 563 33.24 -8.65 15.93
C PHE A 563 33.16 -7.17 16.38
N ILE A 564 32.33 -6.35 15.68
CA ILE A 564 32.18 -4.93 16.00
C ILE A 564 30.88 -4.70 16.78
N TYR A 565 29.74 -5.10 16.19
CA TYR A 565 28.42 -4.76 16.72
C TYR A 565 27.33 -5.71 16.23
N GLN A 566 26.24 -5.79 17.03
CA GLN A 566 24.99 -6.49 16.68
C GLN A 566 23.84 -5.50 16.75
N TYR A 567 23.15 -5.34 15.61
CA TYR A 567 21.92 -4.57 15.51
C TYR A 567 20.72 -5.51 15.55
N ARG A 568 19.78 -5.20 16.44
CA ARG A 568 18.55 -5.96 16.64
C ARG A 568 17.35 -5.01 16.75
N SER A 569 16.16 -5.55 16.56
CA SER A 569 14.89 -4.80 16.72
C SER A 569 14.67 -4.23 18.13
N ASP A 570 15.34 -4.77 19.13
CA ASP A 570 15.30 -4.29 20.51
C ASP A 570 16.31 -3.18 20.83
N ASN A 571 17.34 -2.94 19.98
CA ASN A 571 18.38 -1.93 20.22
C ASN A 571 18.50 -0.87 19.12
N CYS A 572 17.78 -1.01 18.01
CA CYS A 572 17.75 -0.03 16.92
C CYS A 572 16.41 -0.09 16.16
N ALA A 573 16.24 0.74 15.12
CA ALA A 573 15.03 0.76 14.30
C ALA A 573 14.99 -0.36 13.22
N LEU A 574 15.67 -1.48 13.40
CA LEU A 574 15.53 -2.65 12.57
C LEU A 574 14.14 -3.28 12.79
N ILE A 575 13.36 -3.51 11.72
CA ILE A 575 11.97 -3.98 11.86
C ILE A 575 11.84 -5.48 12.14
N SER A 576 12.90 -6.27 11.93
CA SER A 576 12.92 -7.70 12.26
C SER A 576 14.34 -8.20 12.42
N ASP A 577 14.56 -9.12 13.37
CA ASP A 577 15.83 -9.82 13.56
C ASP A 577 16.06 -10.94 12.53
N ASN A 578 15.09 -11.20 11.65
CA ASN A 578 15.21 -12.12 10.53
C ASN A 578 15.56 -11.33 9.26
N ILE A 579 16.85 -11.34 8.86
CA ILE A 579 17.36 -10.66 7.67
C ILE A 579 17.70 -11.70 6.62
N TYR A 580 16.97 -11.72 5.52
CA TYR A 580 17.11 -12.72 4.47
C TYR A 580 18.06 -12.30 3.35
N THR A 581 18.19 -10.99 3.09
CA THR A 581 19.07 -10.46 2.04
C THR A 581 19.65 -9.11 2.42
N ILE A 582 20.83 -8.80 1.91
CA ILE A 582 21.50 -7.50 2.04
C ILE A 582 21.96 -7.07 0.66
N LEU A 583 21.50 -5.91 0.21
CA LEU A 583 21.84 -5.34 -1.09
C LEU A 583 22.47 -3.95 -0.91
N PRO A 584 23.71 -3.71 -1.42
CA PRO A 584 24.30 -2.38 -1.40
C PRO A 584 23.61 -1.45 -2.40
N ARG A 585 23.41 -0.19 -2.02
CA ARG A 585 22.91 0.87 -2.88
C ARG A 585 24.04 1.78 -3.34
N GLN A 586 23.80 2.54 -4.42
CA GLN A 586 24.80 3.46 -4.97
C GLN A 586 25.18 4.61 -4.01
N ASP A 587 24.32 4.95 -3.07
CA ASP A 587 24.58 5.96 -2.03
C ASP A 587 25.37 5.42 -0.83
N GLY A 588 25.84 4.17 -0.89
CA GLY A 588 26.57 3.50 0.18
C GLY A 588 25.71 2.92 1.30
N SER A 589 24.39 3.14 1.26
CA SER A 589 23.47 2.50 2.20
C SER A 589 23.21 1.03 1.83
N LEU A 590 22.73 0.25 2.79
CA LEU A 590 22.38 -1.15 2.63
C LEU A 590 20.86 -1.32 2.71
N LEU A 591 20.27 -1.93 1.69
CA LEU A 591 18.88 -2.37 1.69
C LEU A 591 18.83 -3.79 2.26
N MET A 592 18.06 -3.99 3.31
CA MET A 592 17.88 -5.30 3.96
C MET A 592 16.45 -5.77 3.81
N GLY A 593 16.28 -6.92 3.15
CA GLY A 593 15.00 -7.64 3.13
C GLY A 593 14.85 -8.46 4.41
N THR A 594 13.79 -8.17 5.15
CA THR A 594 13.49 -8.81 6.43
C THR A 594 12.14 -9.52 6.42
N GLU A 595 11.83 -10.28 7.46
CA GLU A 595 10.53 -10.93 7.61
C GLU A 595 9.34 -9.95 7.62
N ASN A 596 9.55 -8.75 8.17
CA ASN A 596 8.48 -7.77 8.36
C ASN A 596 8.54 -6.59 7.37
N GLY A 597 9.34 -6.69 6.30
CA GLY A 597 9.48 -5.66 5.28
C GLY A 597 10.93 -5.29 5.00
N ILE A 598 11.16 -4.07 4.54
CA ILE A 598 12.48 -3.59 4.11
C ILE A 598 13.00 -2.56 5.11
N THR A 599 14.26 -2.73 5.53
CA THR A 599 14.99 -1.74 6.32
C THR A 599 16.18 -1.22 5.52
N ILE A 600 16.40 0.09 5.50
CA ILE A 600 17.58 0.74 4.93
C ILE A 600 18.53 1.10 6.07
N TYR A 601 19.76 0.67 5.98
CA TYR A 601 20.83 0.99 6.94
C TYR A 601 21.87 1.91 6.29
N SER A 602 22.16 3.04 6.92
CA SER A 602 23.25 3.95 6.54
C SER A 602 24.46 3.69 7.42
N PRO A 603 25.51 3.00 6.93
CA PRO A 603 26.66 2.60 7.76
C PRO A 603 27.45 3.76 8.34
N GLU A 604 27.53 4.88 7.63
CA GLU A 604 28.29 6.06 8.08
C GLU A 604 27.59 6.82 9.21
N GLU A 605 26.26 6.81 9.20
CA GLU A 605 25.45 7.50 10.20
C GLU A 605 24.99 6.58 11.34
N HIS A 606 25.23 5.26 11.21
CA HIS A 606 24.67 4.22 12.09
C HIS A 606 23.15 4.32 12.23
N PHE A 607 22.46 4.70 11.14
CA PHE A 607 21.05 5.02 11.13
C PHE A 607 20.23 4.02 10.31
N PHE A 608 19.05 3.65 10.85
CA PHE A 608 18.10 2.74 10.21
C PHE A 608 16.82 3.50 9.82
N ARG A 609 16.31 3.21 8.61
CA ARG A 609 15.01 3.69 8.10
C ARG A 609 14.21 2.50 7.59
N ASN A 610 12.92 2.47 7.92
CA ASN A 610 11.95 1.46 7.49
C ASN A 610 11.00 2.02 6.47
#